data_fda211501528a163f646a742633b1a9a
#
_entry.id   fda211501528a163f646a742633b1a9a
#
_cell.length_a   1.000
_cell.length_b   1.000
_cell.length_c   1.000
_cell.angle_alpha   90.00
_cell.angle_beta   90.00
_cell.angle_gamma   90.00
#
_symmetry.space_group_name_H-M   'P 1'
#
loop_
_entity.id
_entity.type
_entity.pdbx_description
1 polymer ?
#
loop_
_entity_poly.entity_id
_entity_poly.type
_entity_poly.pdbx_seq_one_letter_code
_entity_poly.pdbx_strand_id
1 'polypeptide(L)'
;MSNIEEFLRQYPQETQRVLGINAEQLEKLTKIAKEKYQERKKQKTRLIKAGGGREAKLMLEEQIILTLFYLHNFPTFQILGIQFGVSESTAHKIFHEWLELLEELLPASLMEQLK
;
A
#
# COMPACT_ATOMS: atom_id res chain seq x y z
N MET A 1 -3.47 -7.19 -11.69
CA MET A 1 -3.05 -7.69 -10.37
C MET A 1 -1.56 -7.88 -10.33
N SER A 2 -0.93 -7.52 -9.22
CA SER A 2 0.50 -7.77 -9.04
C SER A 2 0.74 -9.24 -8.70
N ASN A 3 1.97 -9.71 -8.93
CA ASN A 3 2.36 -11.07 -8.59
C ASN A 3 2.25 -11.33 -7.08
N ILE A 4 2.56 -10.33 -6.28
CA ILE A 4 2.48 -10.43 -4.81
C ILE A 4 1.04 -10.58 -4.35
N GLU A 5 0.13 -9.74 -4.87
CA GLU A 5 -1.28 -9.82 -4.51
C GLU A 5 -1.89 -11.17 -4.89
N GLU A 6 -1.58 -11.65 -6.09
CA GLU A 6 -2.06 -12.94 -6.56
C GLU A 6 -1.56 -14.07 -5.68
N PHE A 7 -0.28 -14.05 -5.30
CA PHE A 7 0.29 -15.04 -4.39
C PHE A 7 -0.44 -15.05 -3.05
N LEU A 8 -0.72 -13.89 -2.49
CA LEU A 8 -1.40 -13.79 -1.19
C LEU A 8 -2.85 -14.27 -1.25
N ARG A 9 -3.52 -14.10 -2.39
CA ARG A 9 -4.88 -14.63 -2.57
C ARG A 9 -4.89 -16.15 -2.61
N GLN A 10 -3.88 -16.75 -3.24
CA GLN A 10 -3.77 -18.22 -3.30
C GLN A 10 -3.29 -18.81 -1.97
N TYR A 11 -2.44 -18.09 -1.25
CA TYR A 11 -1.84 -18.58 -0.01
C TYR A 11 -2.00 -17.56 1.12
N PRO A 12 -3.25 -17.38 1.64
CA PRO A 12 -3.50 -16.39 2.69
C PRO A 12 -2.68 -16.63 3.96
N GLN A 13 -2.33 -17.88 4.25
CA GLN A 13 -1.52 -18.25 5.41
C GLN A 13 -0.10 -17.69 5.35
N GLU A 14 0.37 -17.30 4.15
CA GLU A 14 1.70 -16.74 3.99
C GLU A 14 1.73 -15.21 4.13
N THR A 15 0.60 -14.57 4.35
CA THR A 15 0.49 -13.12 4.41
C THR A 15 1.42 -12.50 5.46
N GLN A 16 1.45 -13.07 6.66
CA GLN A 16 2.30 -12.54 7.73
C GLN A 16 3.78 -12.65 7.38
N ARG A 17 4.17 -13.72 6.72
CA ARG A 17 5.56 -13.94 6.30
C ARG A 17 6.00 -12.93 5.25
N VAL A 18 5.10 -12.57 4.34
CA VAL A 18 5.39 -11.67 3.22
C VAL A 18 5.26 -10.21 3.62
N LEU A 19 4.26 -9.85 4.43
CA LEU A 19 3.92 -8.46 4.72
C LEU A 19 4.16 -8.04 6.18
N GLY A 20 4.42 -8.98 7.09
CA GLY A 20 4.61 -8.67 8.50
C GLY A 20 3.33 -8.67 9.34
N ILE A 21 2.17 -8.73 8.70
CA ILE A 21 0.87 -8.86 9.38
C ILE A 21 0.09 -10.01 8.74
N ASN A 22 -0.83 -10.62 9.51
CA ASN A 22 -1.62 -11.73 8.98
C ASN A 22 -2.75 -11.23 8.08
N ALA A 23 -3.44 -12.16 7.41
CA ALA A 23 -4.49 -11.84 6.46
C ALA A 23 -5.65 -11.06 7.10
N GLU A 24 -6.02 -11.42 8.33
CA GLU A 24 -7.08 -10.74 9.07
C GLU A 24 -6.70 -9.30 9.39
N GLN A 25 -5.47 -9.09 9.86
CA GLN A 25 -4.94 -7.75 10.13
C GLN A 25 -4.87 -6.91 8.85
N LEU A 26 -4.46 -7.53 7.75
CA LEU A 26 -4.39 -6.86 6.45
C LEU A 26 -5.78 -6.40 6.01
N GLU A 27 -6.79 -7.25 6.15
CA GLU A 27 -8.16 -6.91 5.77
C GLU A 27 -8.68 -5.71 6.56
N LYS A 28 -8.50 -5.72 7.87
CA LYS A 28 -8.91 -4.60 8.73
C LYS A 28 -8.17 -3.32 8.39
N LEU A 29 -6.85 -3.41 8.22
CA LEU A 29 -6.02 -2.25 7.87
C LEU A 29 -6.43 -1.68 6.52
N THR A 30 -6.63 -2.54 5.53
CA THR A 30 -7.02 -2.12 4.18
C THR A 30 -8.32 -1.33 4.22
N LYS A 31 -9.31 -1.80 4.97
CA LYS A 31 -10.60 -1.12 5.09
C LYS A 31 -10.45 0.27 5.66
N ILE A 32 -9.76 0.40 6.78
CA ILE A 32 -9.55 1.68 7.47
C ILE A 32 -8.71 2.63 6.60
N ALA A 33 -7.64 2.11 6.02
CA ALA A 33 -6.73 2.90 5.21
C ALA A 33 -7.40 3.43 3.94
N LYS A 34 -8.24 2.63 3.30
CA LYS A 34 -8.99 3.05 2.11
C LYS A 34 -9.95 4.19 2.43
N GLU A 35 -10.66 4.10 3.55
CA GLU A 35 -11.57 5.15 3.99
C GLU A 35 -10.82 6.46 4.21
N LYS A 36 -9.69 6.40 4.88
CA LYS A 36 -8.87 7.58 5.15
C LYS A 36 -8.27 8.18 3.89
N TYR A 37 -7.82 7.35 2.99
CA TYR A 37 -7.27 7.78 1.70
C TYR A 37 -8.32 8.51 0.87
N GLN A 38 -9.52 7.95 0.79
CA GLN A 38 -10.62 8.55 0.04
C GLN A 38 -11.05 9.88 0.63
N GLU A 39 -11.06 9.99 1.95
CA GLU A 39 -11.36 11.23 2.64
C GLU A 39 -10.35 12.33 2.31
N ARG A 40 -9.05 12.01 2.35
CA ARG A 40 -8.00 12.94 1.97
C ARG A 40 -8.09 13.36 0.52
N LYS A 41 -8.39 12.42 -0.36
CA LYS A 41 -8.52 12.68 -1.80
C LYS A 41 -9.68 13.63 -2.08
N LYS A 42 -10.79 13.49 -1.39
CA LYS A 42 -11.92 14.40 -1.52
C LYS A 42 -11.54 15.83 -1.14
N GLN A 43 -10.77 16.00 -0.06
CA GLN A 43 -10.29 17.31 0.36
C GLN A 43 -9.38 17.94 -0.68
N LYS A 44 -8.44 17.16 -1.23
CA LYS A 44 -7.54 17.64 -2.29
C LYS A 44 -8.29 18.00 -3.57
N THR A 45 -9.31 17.22 -3.93
CA THR A 45 -10.10 17.47 -5.14
C THR A 45 -10.90 18.77 -5.05
N ARG A 46 -11.30 19.17 -3.85
CA ARG A 46 -11.97 20.46 -3.62
C ARG A 46 -11.04 21.63 -3.84
N LEU A 47 -9.75 21.46 -3.54
CA LEU A 47 -8.76 22.52 -3.65
C LEU A 47 -8.13 22.62 -5.04
N ILE A 48 -8.03 21.50 -5.72
CA ILE A 48 -7.44 21.42 -7.05
C ILE A 48 -8.52 20.95 -8.00
N LYS A 49 -8.96 21.83 -8.92
CA LYS A 49 -9.76 21.38 -10.05
C LYS A 49 -8.85 20.54 -10.93
N ALA A 50 -8.72 19.27 -10.58
CA ALA A 50 -7.94 18.37 -11.38
C ALA A 50 -8.70 18.06 -12.66
N GLY A 51 -8.37 18.74 -13.71
CA GLY A 51 -8.73 18.28 -15.02
C GLY A 51 -8.01 16.98 -15.28
N GLY A 52 -8.74 15.89 -15.38
CA GLY A 52 -8.24 14.65 -15.92
C GLY A 52 -7.11 13.99 -15.16
N GLY A 53 -7.37 13.56 -13.94
CA GLY A 53 -6.43 12.71 -13.24
C GLY A 53 -6.32 11.37 -13.97
N ARG A 54 -5.09 10.92 -14.24
CA ARG A 54 -4.86 9.57 -14.72
C ARG A 54 -5.35 8.59 -13.66
N GLU A 55 -6.07 7.56 -14.08
CA GLU A 55 -6.43 6.48 -13.18
C GLU A 55 -5.15 5.88 -12.60
N ALA A 56 -5.16 5.60 -11.31
CA ALA A 56 -4.04 4.94 -10.67
C ALA A 56 -3.84 3.57 -11.32
N LYS A 57 -2.61 3.27 -11.70
CA LYS A 57 -2.27 1.99 -12.33
C LYS A 57 -2.52 0.81 -11.40
N LEU A 58 -2.41 1.05 -10.09
CA LEU A 58 -2.68 0.04 -9.07
C LEU A 58 -3.92 0.39 -8.29
N MET A 59 -4.72 -0.61 -7.94
CA MET A 59 -5.84 -0.45 -7.02
C MET A 59 -5.33 -0.08 -5.63
N LEU A 60 -6.20 0.50 -4.80
CA LEU A 60 -5.80 0.91 -3.45
C LEU A 60 -5.25 -0.24 -2.62
N GLU A 61 -5.87 -1.42 -2.71
CA GLU A 61 -5.39 -2.61 -2.02
C GLU A 61 -3.97 -2.97 -2.42
N GLU A 62 -3.66 -2.89 -3.71
CA GLU A 62 -2.32 -3.20 -4.21
C GLU A 62 -1.29 -2.17 -3.74
N GLN A 63 -1.69 -0.90 -3.66
CA GLN A 63 -0.82 0.16 -3.16
C GLN A 63 -0.48 -0.05 -1.68
N ILE A 64 -1.45 -0.47 -0.89
CA ILE A 64 -1.24 -0.79 0.53
C ILE A 64 -0.29 -1.98 0.66
N ILE A 65 -0.52 -3.03 -0.13
CA ILE A 65 0.33 -4.22 -0.12
C ILE A 65 1.76 -3.87 -0.53
N LEU A 66 1.93 -3.03 -1.54
CA LEU A 66 3.25 -2.54 -1.98
C LEU A 66 3.98 -1.87 -0.81
N THR A 67 3.30 -1.02 -0.06
CA THR A 67 3.87 -0.29 1.06
C THR A 67 4.30 -1.24 2.17
N LEU A 68 3.43 -2.18 2.53
CA LEU A 68 3.72 -3.17 3.57
C LEU A 68 4.86 -4.11 3.14
N PHE A 69 4.86 -4.51 1.88
CA PHE A 69 5.91 -5.36 1.35
C PHE A 69 7.28 -4.68 1.45
N TYR A 70 7.35 -3.41 1.11
CA TYR A 70 8.59 -2.65 1.24
C TYR A 70 9.05 -2.56 2.69
N LEU A 71 8.14 -2.24 3.62
CA LEU A 71 8.49 -2.10 5.02
C LEU A 71 9.03 -3.39 5.63
N HIS A 72 8.53 -4.53 5.18
CA HIS A 72 8.92 -5.81 5.75
C HIS A 72 10.15 -6.40 5.07
N ASN A 73 10.32 -6.22 3.77
CA ASN A 73 11.35 -6.89 2.99
C ASN A 73 12.49 -5.97 2.52
N PHE A 74 12.28 -4.67 2.51
CA PHE A 74 13.27 -3.66 2.09
C PHE A 74 13.90 -3.89 0.71
N PRO A 75 13.10 -4.20 -0.34
CA PRO A 75 13.65 -4.29 -1.69
C PRO A 75 14.04 -2.90 -2.20
N THR A 76 14.82 -2.84 -3.28
CA THR A 76 15.01 -1.56 -3.95
C THR A 76 13.69 -1.13 -4.59
N PHE A 77 13.53 0.17 -4.82
CA PHE A 77 12.32 0.65 -5.51
C PHE A 77 12.24 0.15 -6.94
N GLN A 78 13.39 -0.13 -7.57
CA GLN A 78 13.41 -0.74 -8.90
C GLN A 78 12.78 -2.13 -8.87
N ILE A 79 13.21 -2.99 -7.95
CA ILE A 79 12.66 -4.33 -7.79
C ILE A 79 11.19 -4.27 -7.38
N LEU A 80 10.86 -3.37 -6.47
CA LEU A 80 9.48 -3.17 -6.02
C LEU A 80 8.57 -2.82 -7.20
N GLY A 81 9.04 -1.92 -8.06
CA GLY A 81 8.29 -1.55 -9.27
C GLY A 81 8.07 -2.72 -10.20
N ILE A 82 9.10 -3.55 -10.40
CA ILE A 82 8.99 -4.75 -11.24
C ILE A 82 7.95 -5.71 -10.68
N GLN A 83 7.97 -5.94 -9.36
CA GLN A 83 7.04 -6.87 -8.71
C GLN A 83 5.59 -6.41 -8.78
N PHE A 84 5.35 -5.11 -8.79
CA PHE A 84 4.00 -4.54 -8.80
C PHE A 84 3.60 -3.98 -10.17
N GLY A 85 4.47 -4.09 -11.16
CA GLY A 85 4.15 -3.67 -12.52
C GLY A 85 4.09 -2.16 -12.72
N VAL A 86 4.89 -1.40 -11.96
CA VAL A 86 4.97 0.06 -12.07
C VAL A 86 6.42 0.50 -12.19
N SER A 87 6.65 1.76 -12.55
CA SER A 87 8.00 2.31 -12.62
C SER A 87 8.59 2.50 -11.22
N GLU A 88 9.90 2.62 -11.16
CA GLU A 88 10.62 2.88 -9.91
C GLU A 88 10.10 4.16 -9.23
N SER A 89 9.93 5.24 -9.98
CA SER A 89 9.45 6.50 -9.44
C SER A 89 8.00 6.40 -8.95
N THR A 90 7.15 5.63 -9.63
CA THR A 90 5.77 5.40 -9.20
C THR A 90 5.75 4.60 -7.90
N ALA A 91 6.58 3.56 -7.79
CA ALA A 91 6.68 2.77 -6.55
C ALA A 91 7.12 3.63 -5.38
N HIS A 92 8.11 4.49 -5.59
CA HIS A 92 8.60 5.43 -4.58
C HIS A 92 7.51 6.38 -4.10
N LYS A 93 6.77 6.96 -5.04
CA LYS A 93 5.68 7.89 -4.74
C LYS A 93 4.57 7.21 -3.95
N ILE A 94 4.14 6.02 -4.38
CA ILE A 94 3.10 5.25 -3.69
C ILE A 94 3.53 4.93 -2.27
N PHE A 95 4.76 4.45 -2.10
CA PHE A 95 5.27 4.11 -0.78
C PHE A 95 5.24 5.30 0.19
N HIS A 96 5.77 6.45 -0.24
CA HIS A 96 5.82 7.63 0.64
C HIS A 96 4.44 8.15 0.98
N GLU A 97 3.52 8.15 0.03
CA GLU A 97 2.15 8.60 0.26
C GLU A 97 1.44 7.73 1.29
N TRP A 98 1.55 6.39 1.14
CA TRP A 98 0.90 5.47 2.06
C TRP A 98 1.61 5.35 3.41
N LEU A 99 2.94 5.50 3.43
CA LEU A 99 3.68 5.46 4.68
C LEU A 99 3.21 6.57 5.63
N GLU A 100 3.07 7.79 5.12
CA GLU A 100 2.56 8.91 5.90
C GLU A 100 1.18 8.62 6.48
N LEU A 101 0.31 8.06 5.67
CA LEU A 101 -1.03 7.71 6.09
C LEU A 101 -1.04 6.60 7.15
N LEU A 102 -0.23 5.57 6.95
CA LEU A 102 -0.14 4.45 7.88
C LEU A 102 0.44 4.87 9.22
N GLU A 103 1.40 5.78 9.24
CA GLU A 103 1.97 6.31 10.49
C GLU A 103 0.91 7.00 11.34
N GLU A 104 -0.06 7.65 10.71
CA GLU A 104 -1.18 8.26 11.43
C GLU A 104 -2.18 7.24 11.95
N LEU A 105 -2.41 6.15 11.20
CA LEU A 105 -3.45 5.18 11.52
C LEU A 105 -3.01 4.08 12.47
N LEU A 106 -1.72 3.74 12.46
CA LEU A 106 -1.23 2.58 13.21
C LEU A 106 -0.50 3.00 14.47
N PRO A 107 -0.68 2.24 15.57
CA PRO A 107 0.13 2.46 16.76
C PRO A 107 1.58 2.08 16.51
N ALA A 108 2.49 2.66 17.29
CA ALA A 108 3.93 2.42 17.13
C ALA A 108 4.30 0.94 17.21
N SER A 109 3.62 0.19 18.07
CA SER A 109 3.86 -1.25 18.22
C SER A 109 3.59 -2.03 16.94
N LEU A 110 2.53 -1.67 16.23
CA LEU A 110 2.20 -2.34 14.96
C LEU A 110 3.15 -1.92 13.85
N MET A 111 3.59 -0.66 13.84
CA MET A 111 4.60 -0.19 12.88
C MET A 111 5.91 -0.95 13.07
N GLU A 112 6.31 -1.24 14.30
CA GLU A 112 7.50 -2.04 14.57
C GLU A 112 7.33 -3.49 14.11
N GLN A 113 6.14 -4.06 14.26
CA GLN A 113 5.85 -5.41 13.77
C GLN A 113 6.04 -5.51 12.24
N LEU A 114 5.67 -4.45 11.51
CA LEU A 114 5.82 -4.40 10.06
C LEU A 114 7.28 -4.32 9.62
N LYS A 115 8.09 -3.66 10.40
CA LYS A 115 9.51 -3.55 10.13
C LYS A 115 10.22 -4.85 10.58
#